data_184e102c18734b508e9bac20c8a002bf
#
_entry.id   184e102c18734b508e9bac20c8a002bf
#
_cell.length_a   1.000
_cell.length_b   1.000
_cell.length_c   1.000
_cell.angle_alpha   90.00
_cell.angle_beta   90.00
_cell.angle_gamma   90.00
#
_symmetry.space_group_name_H-M   'P 1'
#
loop_
_entity.id
_entity.type
_entity.pdbx_description
1 polymer ?
#
loop_
_entity_poly.entity_id
_entity_poly.type
_entity_poly.pdbx_seq_one_letter_code
_entity_poly.pdbx_strand_id
1 'polypeptide(L)'
;RDTDRSRGLGDVYKRQVIVPAYTYTATASSVVHCGATVVFVDIQKDGDPITHMPEMDYKALEAAITEKTKAIITVDLGGIPCDYDRVFEIVERKRSLYTPVVSDGTPLGTLNSRVQKGLGRVAVIADSAHSFGASRTVFHTGKGAIMPTQKYCGAIADFTSFSFHAVKNFTTAEGGASTWCLPESVYETGVTDEEIYHMYQLLSLHGQSKDALAKTKIGAWEYDIIGPWYKCNMTDIMAAIGLRQLDRYLALLVRRKEIIVKYDKTCDALGIKHMQHHVEGMDSSNHLYLIRVPGIKAEERNKIIEKMADKGVATNVHYKPLPLMTAYGANCSAYPNSYDYYQNLITLPLHTLLSDEDVEYVSVALKVAVKEVRG
;
A
#
# COMPACT_ATOMS: atom_id res chain seq x y z
N ARG A 1 7.93 35.68 -16.19
CA ARG A 1 6.82 35.35 -15.25
C ARG A 1 7.02 33.99 -14.54
N ASP A 2 8.14 33.30 -14.74
CA ASP A 2 8.47 32.01 -14.12
C ASP A 2 9.47 32.12 -12.94
N THR A 3 9.84 33.30 -12.54
CA THR A 3 10.92 33.50 -11.54
C THR A 3 10.48 33.43 -10.09
N ASP A 4 9.18 33.56 -9.77
CA ASP A 4 8.68 33.52 -8.38
C ASP A 4 8.25 32.11 -7.90
N ARG A 5 8.01 31.18 -8.81
CA ARG A 5 7.78 29.77 -8.47
C ARG A 5 9.05 29.03 -8.08
N SER A 6 10.23 29.50 -8.50
CA SER A 6 11.49 28.79 -8.29
C SER A 6 12.05 28.93 -6.87
N ARG A 7 11.66 29.94 -6.08
CA ARG A 7 12.23 30.15 -4.73
C ARG A 7 11.63 29.21 -3.65
N GLY A 8 10.40 28.73 -3.84
CA GLY A 8 9.79 27.72 -2.94
C GLY A 8 9.90 26.29 -3.48
N LEU A 9 10.04 26.10 -4.80
CA LEU A 9 10.10 24.81 -5.47
C LEU A 9 11.49 24.18 -5.46
N GLY A 10 12.57 24.94 -5.30
CA GLY A 10 13.95 24.42 -5.34
C GLY A 10 14.24 23.36 -4.28
N ASP A 11 13.53 23.37 -3.15
CA ASP A 11 13.71 22.40 -2.08
C ASP A 11 12.74 21.21 -2.20
N VAL A 12 11.58 21.42 -2.82
CA VAL A 12 10.58 20.35 -3.07
C VAL A 12 11.10 19.35 -4.11
N TYR A 13 11.75 19.81 -5.18
CA TYR A 13 12.39 18.95 -6.19
C TYR A 13 13.59 18.14 -5.67
N LYS A 14 14.07 18.44 -4.47
CA LYS A 14 15.16 17.70 -3.83
C LYS A 14 14.66 16.59 -2.90
N ARG A 15 13.37 16.56 -2.54
CA ARG A 15 12.82 15.56 -1.63
C ARG A 15 12.54 14.27 -2.37
N GLN A 16 12.96 13.17 -1.77
CA GLN A 16 12.79 11.84 -2.33
C GLN A 16 11.88 11.00 -1.44
N VAL A 17 11.04 10.19 -2.08
CA VAL A 17 10.24 9.15 -1.43
C VAL A 17 10.56 7.83 -2.09
N ILE A 18 10.95 6.85 -1.28
CA ILE A 18 11.27 5.51 -1.75
C ILE A 18 9.99 4.69 -1.84
N VAL A 19 9.81 3.99 -2.95
CA VAL A 19 8.66 3.09 -3.20
C VAL A 19 9.13 1.80 -3.85
N PRO A 20 8.43 0.67 -3.69
CA PRO A 20 8.78 -0.56 -4.40
C PRO A 20 8.55 -0.39 -5.91
N ALA A 21 9.43 -0.98 -6.72
CA ALA A 21 9.25 -1.03 -8.18
C ALA A 21 8.03 -1.89 -8.58
N TYR A 22 7.64 -2.82 -7.70
CA TYR A 22 6.54 -3.75 -7.89
C TYR A 22 5.33 -3.34 -7.06
N THR A 23 4.50 -2.47 -7.60
CA THR A 23 3.28 -1.97 -6.95
C THR A 23 2.30 -1.41 -7.98
N TYR A 24 1.11 -1.04 -7.51
CA TYR A 24 0.15 -0.24 -8.28
C TYR A 24 0.59 1.22 -8.37
N THR A 25 0.20 1.88 -9.46
CA THR A 25 0.63 3.26 -9.75
C THR A 25 0.27 4.27 -8.66
N ALA A 26 -0.80 4.05 -7.89
CA ALA A 26 -1.22 4.99 -6.83
C ALA A 26 -0.11 5.27 -5.81
N THR A 27 0.70 4.25 -5.46
CA THR A 27 1.84 4.39 -4.54
C THR A 27 2.85 5.42 -5.05
N ALA A 28 3.22 5.36 -6.34
CA ALA A 28 4.22 6.28 -6.92
C ALA A 28 3.60 7.61 -7.36
N SER A 29 2.36 7.61 -7.89
CA SER A 29 1.70 8.84 -8.34
C SER A 29 1.41 9.80 -7.19
N SER A 30 1.12 9.29 -5.98
CA SER A 30 0.95 10.13 -4.79
C SER A 30 2.21 10.94 -4.49
N VAL A 31 3.39 10.35 -4.65
CA VAL A 31 4.69 11.04 -4.50
C VAL A 31 4.85 12.15 -5.53
N VAL A 32 4.51 11.87 -6.80
CA VAL A 32 4.58 12.86 -7.89
C VAL A 32 3.61 14.01 -7.64
N HIS A 33 2.38 13.72 -7.19
CA HIS A 33 1.38 14.75 -6.87
C HIS A 33 1.79 15.65 -5.70
N CYS A 34 2.63 15.15 -4.78
CA CYS A 34 3.24 15.94 -3.72
C CYS A 34 4.48 16.74 -4.18
N GLY A 35 4.84 16.67 -5.47
CA GLY A 35 6.02 17.35 -6.04
C GLY A 35 7.36 16.74 -5.60
N ALA A 36 7.35 15.52 -5.05
CA ALA A 36 8.57 14.81 -4.66
C ALA A 36 9.07 13.87 -5.78
N THR A 37 10.33 13.47 -5.68
CA THR A 37 10.94 12.53 -6.62
C THR A 37 10.71 11.09 -6.13
N VAL A 38 10.19 10.25 -7.01
CA VAL A 38 10.07 8.81 -6.76
C VAL A 38 11.45 8.15 -6.89
N VAL A 39 11.84 7.38 -5.89
CA VAL A 39 13.00 6.49 -5.92
C VAL A 39 12.50 5.06 -5.85
N PHE A 40 12.60 4.34 -6.96
CA PHE A 40 12.21 2.93 -6.97
C PHE A 40 13.28 2.06 -6.34
N VAL A 41 12.83 1.06 -5.58
CA VAL A 41 13.66 -0.01 -5.03
C VAL A 41 13.12 -1.34 -5.55
N ASP A 42 14.03 -2.23 -5.96
CA ASP A 42 13.65 -3.57 -6.42
C ASP A 42 13.09 -4.41 -5.27
N ILE A 43 12.44 -5.50 -5.60
CA ILE A 43 11.96 -6.47 -4.62
C ILE A 43 13.02 -7.50 -4.29
N GLN A 44 12.81 -8.24 -3.20
CA GLN A 44 13.61 -9.40 -2.87
C GLN A 44 13.55 -10.43 -4.01
N LYS A 45 14.65 -11.14 -4.23
CA LYS A 45 14.70 -12.20 -5.23
C LYS A 45 13.66 -13.29 -4.90
N ASP A 46 12.79 -13.58 -5.85
CA ASP A 46 11.66 -14.51 -5.68
C ASP A 46 10.56 -14.07 -4.70
N GLY A 47 10.60 -12.82 -4.22
CA GLY A 47 9.75 -12.29 -3.16
C GLY A 47 10.32 -12.57 -1.77
N ASP A 48 9.55 -12.22 -0.74
CA ASP A 48 9.90 -12.52 0.66
C ASP A 48 10.07 -14.03 0.87
N PRO A 49 11.10 -14.49 1.59
CA PRO A 49 11.41 -15.92 1.70
C PRO A 49 10.36 -16.74 2.46
N ILE A 50 9.50 -16.10 3.24
CA ILE A 50 8.44 -16.77 4.04
C ILE A 50 7.10 -16.68 3.34
N THR A 51 6.70 -15.46 2.98
CA THR A 51 5.37 -15.19 2.42
C THR A 51 5.31 -15.26 0.90
N HIS A 52 6.46 -15.25 0.23
CA HIS A 52 6.60 -15.12 -1.22
C HIS A 52 5.97 -13.85 -1.81
N MET A 53 5.62 -12.89 -0.95
CA MET A 53 5.14 -11.58 -1.36
C MET A 53 6.26 -10.80 -2.08
N PRO A 54 5.99 -10.04 -3.17
CA PRO A 54 6.98 -9.20 -3.83
C PRO A 54 7.29 -7.95 -3.01
N GLU A 55 7.92 -8.15 -1.87
CA GLU A 55 8.32 -7.12 -0.91
C GLU A 55 9.67 -6.49 -1.30
N MET A 56 9.89 -5.21 -0.95
CA MET A 56 11.14 -4.50 -1.21
C MET A 56 12.37 -5.26 -0.72
N ASP A 57 13.46 -5.23 -1.48
CA ASP A 57 14.76 -5.70 -1.01
C ASP A 57 15.31 -4.74 0.05
N TYR A 58 15.50 -5.22 1.27
CA TYR A 58 15.92 -4.42 2.40
C TYR A 58 17.34 -3.86 2.29
N LYS A 59 18.25 -4.54 1.60
CA LYS A 59 19.60 -4.03 1.33
C LYS A 59 19.54 -2.89 0.32
N ALA A 60 18.74 -3.05 -0.73
CA ALA A 60 18.53 -2.01 -1.72
C ALA A 60 17.78 -0.82 -1.09
N LEU A 61 16.80 -1.06 -0.22
CA LEU A 61 16.12 -0.02 0.54
C LEU A 61 17.12 0.79 1.39
N GLU A 62 17.95 0.12 2.16
CA GLU A 62 18.95 0.77 3.02
C GLU A 62 19.96 1.60 2.21
N ALA A 63 20.38 1.09 1.05
CA ALA A 63 21.29 1.81 0.14
C ALA A 63 20.64 3.02 -0.54
N ALA A 64 19.33 2.99 -0.77
CA ALA A 64 18.57 4.07 -1.41
C ALA A 64 18.31 5.28 -0.50
N ILE A 65 18.43 5.11 0.82
CA ILE A 65 18.23 6.21 1.79
C ILE A 65 19.39 7.19 1.71
N THR A 66 19.06 8.45 1.44
CA THR A 66 19.99 9.59 1.37
C THR A 66 19.48 10.75 2.23
N GLU A 67 20.24 11.83 2.35
CA GLU A 67 19.82 13.07 3.00
C GLU A 67 18.54 13.70 2.38
N LYS A 68 18.25 13.36 1.13
CA LYS A 68 17.05 13.81 0.42
C LYS A 68 15.81 12.99 0.75
N THR A 69 15.96 11.79 1.32
CA THR A 69 14.86 10.87 1.60
C THR A 69 14.02 11.39 2.76
N LYS A 70 12.72 11.55 2.54
CA LYS A 70 11.77 12.03 3.57
C LYS A 70 10.78 10.97 4.02
N ALA A 71 10.44 10.05 3.13
CA ALA A 71 9.55 8.94 3.45
C ALA A 71 9.91 7.69 2.65
N ILE A 72 9.47 6.56 3.17
CA ILE A 72 9.39 5.26 2.48
C ILE A 72 7.91 4.89 2.45
N ILE A 73 7.40 4.47 1.30
CA ILE A 73 6.06 3.89 1.21
C ILE A 73 6.24 2.39 1.01
N THR A 74 5.84 1.60 2.01
CA THR A 74 5.72 0.13 1.91
C THR A 74 4.38 -0.22 1.29
N VAL A 75 4.25 -1.43 0.73
CA VAL A 75 2.99 -1.90 0.14
C VAL A 75 2.64 -3.28 0.68
N ASP A 76 1.51 -3.38 1.37
CA ASP A 76 0.96 -4.64 1.88
C ASP A 76 0.25 -5.41 0.75
N LEU A 77 1.03 -5.85 -0.23
CA LEU A 77 0.50 -6.39 -1.47
C LEU A 77 -0.26 -7.70 -1.25
N GLY A 78 -1.41 -7.82 -1.91
CA GLY A 78 -2.27 -9.01 -1.80
C GLY A 78 -2.95 -9.18 -0.44
N GLY A 79 -2.71 -8.25 0.49
CA GLY A 79 -3.24 -8.28 1.84
C GLY A 79 -2.27 -8.83 2.89
N ILE A 80 -1.02 -9.06 2.52
CA ILE A 80 0.05 -9.51 3.42
C ILE A 80 0.80 -8.29 3.95
N PRO A 81 0.84 -8.06 5.28
CA PRO A 81 1.61 -6.96 5.86
C PRO A 81 3.11 -7.11 5.63
N CYS A 82 3.76 -6.02 5.23
CA CYS A 82 5.23 -5.95 5.10
C CYS A 82 5.95 -6.26 6.41
N ASP A 83 7.25 -6.57 6.33
CA ASP A 83 8.11 -6.68 7.51
C ASP A 83 8.48 -5.29 8.05
N TYR A 84 7.53 -4.69 8.77
CA TYR A 84 7.70 -3.34 9.34
C TYR A 84 8.86 -3.27 10.34
N ASP A 85 9.16 -4.35 11.06
CA ASP A 85 10.28 -4.36 12.01
C ASP A 85 11.60 -4.09 11.29
N ARG A 86 11.82 -4.75 10.14
CA ARG A 86 13.00 -4.50 9.31
C ARG A 86 13.04 -3.09 8.73
N VAL A 87 11.89 -2.59 8.28
CA VAL A 87 11.82 -1.21 7.75
C VAL A 87 12.17 -0.21 8.84
N PHE A 88 11.60 -0.35 10.05
CA PHE A 88 11.93 0.53 11.18
C PHE A 88 13.38 0.43 11.62
N GLU A 89 13.97 -0.77 11.69
CA GLU A 89 15.39 -0.94 11.95
C GLU A 89 16.28 -0.19 10.95
N ILE A 90 15.93 -0.25 9.66
CA ILE A 90 16.68 0.45 8.61
C ILE A 90 16.60 1.96 8.79
N VAL A 91 15.40 2.53 8.96
CA VAL A 91 15.27 3.99 9.12
C VAL A 91 15.92 4.50 10.40
N GLU A 92 15.96 3.69 11.47
CA GLU A 92 16.70 4.01 12.70
C GLU A 92 18.22 4.01 12.47
N ARG A 93 18.77 3.01 11.79
CA ARG A 93 20.20 2.99 11.44
C ARG A 93 20.62 4.18 10.56
N LYS A 94 19.72 4.70 9.73
CA LYS A 94 19.96 5.82 8.81
C LYS A 94 19.53 7.19 9.39
N ARG A 95 19.17 7.24 10.66
CA ARG A 95 18.70 8.47 11.33
C ARG A 95 19.66 9.64 11.17
N SER A 96 20.99 9.42 11.20
CA SER A 96 22.00 10.46 11.05
C SER A 96 22.00 11.17 9.69
N LEU A 97 21.42 10.57 8.66
CA LEU A 97 21.28 11.19 7.34
C LEU A 97 20.04 12.09 7.24
N TYR A 98 19.14 12.00 8.22
CA TYR A 98 17.85 12.66 8.13
C TYR A 98 17.90 14.11 8.60
N THR A 99 17.34 15.00 7.80
CA THR A 99 17.12 16.41 8.15
C THR A 99 15.65 16.76 7.98
N PRO A 100 14.96 17.21 9.05
CA PRO A 100 13.57 17.67 8.95
C PRO A 100 13.42 18.85 8.00
N VAL A 101 12.27 18.95 7.36
CA VAL A 101 11.97 20.13 6.53
C VAL A 101 11.76 21.37 7.40
N VAL A 102 12.19 22.51 6.90
CA VAL A 102 11.86 23.81 7.51
C VAL A 102 10.43 24.20 7.10
N SER A 103 9.67 24.77 8.05
CA SER A 103 8.34 25.28 7.75
C SER A 103 8.41 26.39 6.69
N ASP A 104 7.49 26.36 5.75
CA ASP A 104 7.29 27.42 4.74
C ASP A 104 6.30 28.51 5.22
N GLY A 105 5.89 28.43 6.49
CA GLY A 105 4.92 29.35 7.11
C GLY A 105 3.47 28.99 6.84
N THR A 106 3.17 28.04 5.95
CA THR A 106 1.80 27.57 5.76
C THR A 106 1.37 26.64 6.92
N PRO A 107 0.07 26.51 7.22
CA PRO A 107 -0.41 25.57 8.24
C PRO A 107 0.08 24.14 7.99
N LEU A 108 -0.02 23.64 6.75
CA LEU A 108 0.45 22.31 6.39
C LEU A 108 1.96 22.17 6.54
N GLY A 109 2.74 23.16 6.06
CA GLY A 109 4.20 23.14 6.17
C GLY A 109 4.68 23.23 7.61
N THR A 110 3.96 23.96 8.45
CA THR A 110 4.26 24.09 9.89
C THR A 110 3.98 22.78 10.63
N LEU A 111 2.83 22.14 10.41
CA LEU A 111 2.50 20.84 10.98
C LEU A 111 3.51 19.78 10.51
N ASN A 112 3.78 19.71 9.20
CA ASN A 112 4.74 18.75 8.62
C ASN A 112 6.15 18.94 9.20
N SER A 113 6.62 20.18 9.38
CA SER A 113 7.93 20.45 10.01
C SER A 113 7.99 19.93 11.44
N ARG A 114 6.94 20.12 12.25
CA ARG A 114 6.87 19.60 13.63
C ARG A 114 6.84 18.08 13.67
N VAL A 115 5.99 17.46 12.85
CA VAL A 115 5.93 15.99 12.73
C VAL A 115 7.32 15.42 12.36
N GLN A 116 7.97 15.98 11.34
CA GLN A 116 9.29 15.52 10.90
C GLN A 116 10.38 15.74 11.97
N LYS A 117 10.34 16.82 12.72
CA LYS A 117 11.26 17.05 13.87
C LYS A 117 11.05 15.99 14.94
N GLY A 118 9.81 15.68 15.28
CA GLY A 118 9.50 14.67 16.29
C GLY A 118 9.86 13.25 15.85
N LEU A 119 9.64 12.90 14.57
CA LEU A 119 10.11 11.62 14.02
C LEU A 119 11.64 11.51 14.08
N GLY A 120 12.36 12.56 13.71
CA GLY A 120 13.83 12.60 13.66
C GLY A 120 14.45 11.56 12.73
N ARG A 121 13.65 10.94 11.86
CA ARG A 121 14.03 9.90 10.89
C ARG A 121 13.11 9.94 9.67
N VAL A 122 13.45 9.18 8.65
CA VAL A 122 12.60 8.96 7.49
C VAL A 122 11.26 8.37 7.95
N ALA A 123 10.15 8.96 7.48
CA ALA A 123 8.81 8.48 7.81
C ALA A 123 8.50 7.15 7.09
N VAL A 124 7.82 6.25 7.78
CA VAL A 124 7.31 4.99 7.22
C VAL A 124 5.83 5.14 6.96
N ILE A 125 5.44 5.06 5.69
CA ILE A 125 4.05 5.15 5.24
C ILE A 125 3.64 3.79 4.69
N ALA A 126 2.52 3.26 5.13
CA ALA A 126 1.97 2.01 4.63
C ALA A 126 0.90 2.28 3.56
N ASP A 127 1.13 1.78 2.34
CA ASP A 127 0.06 1.56 1.37
C ASP A 127 -0.63 0.24 1.70
N SER A 128 -1.63 0.33 2.54
CA SER A 128 -2.44 -0.79 3.03
C SER A 128 -3.75 -0.93 2.25
N ALA A 129 -3.74 -0.51 0.98
CA ALA A 129 -4.92 -0.60 0.11
C ALA A 129 -5.46 -2.04 -0.03
N HIS A 130 -4.67 -3.06 0.30
CA HIS A 130 -5.05 -4.47 0.26
C HIS A 130 -5.21 -5.10 1.65
N SER A 131 -4.76 -4.46 2.73
CA SER A 131 -4.54 -5.13 4.02
C SER A 131 -5.50 -4.70 5.14
N PHE A 132 -6.65 -4.07 4.82
CA PHE A 132 -7.66 -3.78 5.84
C PHE A 132 -8.08 -5.07 6.55
N GLY A 133 -7.93 -5.12 7.88
CA GLY A 133 -8.18 -6.30 8.70
C GLY A 133 -7.04 -7.32 8.80
N ALA A 134 -5.93 -7.12 8.06
CA ALA A 134 -4.71 -7.91 8.25
C ALA A 134 -3.98 -7.51 9.52
N SER A 135 -3.21 -8.44 10.07
CA SER A 135 -2.44 -8.21 11.30
C SER A 135 -1.08 -8.93 11.28
N ARG A 136 -0.15 -8.41 12.05
CA ARG A 136 1.20 -8.99 12.21
C ARG A 136 1.71 -8.80 13.63
N THR A 137 2.46 -9.77 14.14
CA THR A 137 3.27 -9.58 15.36
C THR A 137 4.43 -8.65 15.01
N VAL A 138 4.59 -7.58 15.77
CA VAL A 138 5.63 -6.57 15.57
C VAL A 138 6.37 -6.27 16.87
N PHE A 139 7.64 -5.91 16.74
CA PHE A 139 8.52 -5.46 17.81
C PHE A 139 8.75 -3.95 17.77
N HIS A 140 8.40 -3.31 16.64
CA HIS A 140 8.49 -1.87 16.41
C HIS A 140 7.19 -1.35 15.81
N THR A 141 6.89 -0.08 16.09
CA THR A 141 5.81 0.67 15.45
C THR A 141 6.27 2.13 15.26
N GLY A 142 5.43 2.97 14.67
CA GLY A 142 5.64 4.42 14.67
C GLY A 142 5.93 4.98 16.08
N LYS A 143 5.41 4.32 17.13
CA LYS A 143 5.69 4.66 18.54
C LYS A 143 7.04 4.13 19.07
N GLY A 144 7.85 3.45 18.27
CA GLY A 144 9.16 2.90 18.63
C GLY A 144 9.14 1.43 19.01
N ALA A 145 10.22 0.95 19.70
CA ALA A 145 10.34 -0.43 20.12
C ALA A 145 9.28 -0.79 21.17
N ILE A 146 8.69 -1.96 21.00
CA ILE A 146 7.64 -2.50 21.89
C ILE A 146 7.90 -3.99 22.18
N MET A 147 7.21 -4.54 23.17
CA MET A 147 7.14 -5.99 23.35
C MET A 147 6.40 -6.62 22.15
N PRO A 148 6.76 -7.88 21.77
CA PRO A 148 6.06 -8.57 20.69
C PRO A 148 4.55 -8.51 20.88
N THR A 149 3.86 -7.91 19.95
CA THR A 149 2.42 -7.69 20.05
C THR A 149 1.78 -7.83 18.67
N GLN A 150 0.66 -8.54 18.61
CA GLN A 150 -0.15 -8.60 17.39
C GLN A 150 -0.81 -7.24 17.16
N LYS A 151 -0.52 -6.62 16.01
CA LYS A 151 -1.09 -5.33 15.60
C LYS A 151 -1.80 -5.46 14.26
N TYR A 152 -2.94 -4.80 14.13
CA TYR A 152 -3.60 -4.63 12.84
C TYR A 152 -2.86 -3.61 11.98
N CYS A 153 -2.88 -3.80 10.66
CA CYS A 153 -2.52 -2.76 9.71
C CYS A 153 -3.30 -1.48 10.03
N GLY A 154 -2.63 -0.34 9.96
CA GLY A 154 -3.18 0.94 10.44
C GLY A 154 -2.69 1.35 11.84
N ALA A 155 -2.15 0.41 12.64
CA ALA A 155 -1.59 0.66 13.96
C ALA A 155 -0.09 0.32 14.04
N ILE A 156 0.61 0.23 12.90
CA ILE A 156 2.02 -0.17 12.82
C ILE A 156 2.89 0.97 12.29
N ALA A 157 2.68 1.38 11.03
CA ALA A 157 3.45 2.44 10.37
C ALA A 157 3.14 3.83 10.93
N ASP A 158 4.02 4.81 10.69
CA ASP A 158 3.78 6.21 11.10
C ASP A 158 2.47 6.73 10.52
N PHE A 159 2.23 6.45 9.23
CA PHE A 159 0.96 6.74 8.55
C PHE A 159 0.55 5.54 7.72
N THR A 160 -0.74 5.30 7.62
CA THR A 160 -1.30 4.21 6.82
C THR A 160 -2.45 4.72 5.96
N SER A 161 -2.50 4.29 4.72
CA SER A 161 -3.58 4.58 3.77
C SER A 161 -4.29 3.29 3.37
N PHE A 162 -5.62 3.28 3.50
CA PHE A 162 -6.51 2.19 3.08
C PHE A 162 -7.34 2.63 1.87
N SER A 163 -7.64 1.68 0.99
CA SER A 163 -8.57 1.85 -0.11
C SER A 163 -9.86 1.08 0.14
N PHE A 164 -10.99 1.74 -0.08
CA PHE A 164 -12.33 1.16 -0.03
C PHE A 164 -13.00 1.21 -1.41
N HIS A 165 -12.19 1.22 -2.47
CA HIS A 165 -12.66 1.10 -3.85
C HIS A 165 -13.47 -0.19 -4.05
N ALA A 166 -14.35 -0.22 -5.06
CA ALA A 166 -15.31 -1.29 -5.33
C ALA A 166 -14.71 -2.71 -5.36
N VAL A 167 -13.45 -2.87 -5.80
CA VAL A 167 -12.79 -4.19 -5.91
C VAL A 167 -12.09 -4.64 -4.63
N LYS A 168 -12.08 -3.82 -3.56
CA LYS A 168 -11.43 -4.18 -2.30
C LYS A 168 -12.29 -5.10 -1.44
N ASN A 169 -11.65 -5.76 -0.49
CA ASN A 169 -12.34 -6.68 0.43
C ASN A 169 -13.42 -5.98 1.24
N PHE A 170 -13.06 -4.81 1.77
CA PHE A 170 -13.98 -3.86 2.38
C PHE A 170 -14.19 -2.72 1.39
N THR A 171 -15.45 -2.41 1.08
CA THR A 171 -15.74 -1.40 0.06
C THR A 171 -16.85 -0.44 0.49
N THR A 172 -16.70 0.81 0.06
CA THR A 172 -17.72 1.85 0.09
C THR A 172 -18.11 2.31 -1.33
N ALA A 173 -17.91 1.45 -2.35
CA ALA A 173 -17.89 1.72 -3.77
C ALA A 173 -16.67 2.57 -4.16
N GLU A 174 -16.55 3.78 -3.66
CA GLU A 174 -15.38 4.63 -3.66
C GLU A 174 -15.12 5.12 -2.24
N GLY A 175 -13.85 5.18 -1.85
CA GLY A 175 -13.48 5.65 -0.53
C GLY A 175 -12.12 5.16 -0.07
N GLY A 176 -11.77 5.54 1.14
CA GLY A 176 -10.54 5.16 1.82
C GLY A 176 -10.52 5.72 3.24
N ALA A 177 -9.49 5.34 3.96
CA ALA A 177 -9.20 5.89 5.29
C ALA A 177 -7.70 6.08 5.45
N SER A 178 -7.32 7.02 6.30
CA SER A 178 -5.94 7.18 6.75
C SER A 178 -5.90 7.05 8.27
N THR A 179 -4.86 6.39 8.76
CA THR A 179 -4.56 6.29 10.20
C THR A 179 -3.11 6.68 10.45
N TRP A 180 -2.78 6.94 11.70
CA TRP A 180 -1.40 7.21 12.11
C TRP A 180 -1.08 6.56 13.46
N CYS A 181 0.20 6.23 13.64
CA CYS A 181 0.74 5.64 14.86
C CYS A 181 2.11 6.29 15.13
N LEU A 182 2.09 7.54 15.61
CA LEU A 182 3.27 8.37 15.76
C LEU A 182 3.95 8.13 17.11
N PRO A 183 5.30 8.25 17.20
CA PRO A 183 6.02 8.17 18.46
C PRO A 183 5.73 9.38 19.36
N GLU A 184 5.92 9.21 20.68
CA GLU A 184 5.70 10.24 21.68
C GLU A 184 6.49 11.54 21.36
N SER A 185 7.70 11.39 20.85
CA SER A 185 8.54 12.52 20.42
C SER A 185 7.89 13.46 19.41
N VAL A 186 6.89 13.01 18.65
CA VAL A 186 6.10 13.89 17.75
C VAL A 186 5.16 14.74 18.57
N TYR A 187 4.50 14.17 19.57
CA TYR A 187 3.58 14.91 20.45
C TYR A 187 4.31 15.91 21.34
N GLU A 188 5.57 15.61 21.73
CA GLU A 188 6.46 16.56 22.44
C GLU A 188 6.77 17.83 21.62
N THR A 189 6.61 17.81 20.30
CA THR A 189 6.73 19.02 19.46
C THR A 189 5.48 19.90 19.48
N GLY A 190 4.46 19.55 20.28
CA GLY A 190 3.19 20.23 20.37
C GLY A 190 2.18 19.84 19.30
N VAL A 191 2.44 18.79 18.52
CA VAL A 191 1.47 18.18 17.58
C VAL A 191 0.42 17.43 18.39
N THR A 192 -0.85 17.50 17.97
CA THR A 192 -1.95 16.73 18.56
C THR A 192 -2.68 15.92 17.49
N ASP A 193 -3.39 14.87 17.92
CA ASP A 193 -4.22 14.07 17.00
C ASP A 193 -5.34 14.90 16.37
N GLU A 194 -5.89 15.86 17.10
CA GLU A 194 -6.92 16.80 16.61
C GLU A 194 -6.37 17.68 15.48
N GLU A 195 -5.12 18.14 15.62
CA GLU A 195 -4.47 18.96 14.60
C GLU A 195 -4.20 18.14 13.32
N ILE A 196 -3.75 16.89 13.45
CA ILE A 196 -3.57 15.98 12.33
C ILE A 196 -4.92 15.69 11.66
N TYR A 197 -5.94 15.34 12.44
CA TYR A 197 -7.28 15.07 11.93
C TYR A 197 -7.86 16.29 11.20
N HIS A 198 -7.76 17.46 11.80
CA HIS A 198 -8.22 18.70 11.16
C HIS A 198 -7.49 18.99 9.84
N MET A 199 -6.18 18.69 9.76
CA MET A 199 -5.44 18.85 8.51
C MET A 199 -5.93 17.86 7.44
N TYR A 200 -6.24 16.60 7.78
CA TYR A 200 -6.87 15.67 6.85
C TYR A 200 -8.24 16.14 6.35
N GLN A 201 -9.05 16.76 7.23
CA GLN A 201 -10.32 17.37 6.82
C GLN A 201 -10.09 18.49 5.81
N LEU A 202 -9.17 19.41 6.07
CA LEU A 202 -8.81 20.51 5.16
C LEU A 202 -8.32 19.97 3.80
N LEU A 203 -7.39 18.98 3.82
CA LEU A 203 -6.84 18.36 2.61
C LEU A 203 -7.93 17.69 1.77
N SER A 204 -8.95 17.10 2.39
CA SER A 204 -10.01 16.35 1.71
C SER A 204 -11.20 17.22 1.27
N LEU A 205 -11.31 18.48 1.73
CA LEU A 205 -12.44 19.36 1.48
C LEU A 205 -12.00 20.76 1.01
N HIS A 206 -11.22 20.84 -0.07
CA HIS A 206 -10.76 22.10 -0.68
C HIS A 206 -10.03 23.07 0.25
N GLY A 207 -9.57 22.65 1.42
CA GLY A 207 -8.99 23.53 2.43
C GLY A 207 -9.99 24.46 3.10
N GLN A 208 -11.27 24.15 3.04
CA GLN A 208 -12.33 24.98 3.61
C GLN A 208 -12.30 24.92 5.15
N SER A 209 -12.17 26.09 5.81
CA SER A 209 -12.00 26.21 7.27
C SER A 209 -13.25 25.83 8.09
N LYS A 210 -14.41 25.75 7.46
CA LYS A 210 -15.68 25.34 8.09
C LYS A 210 -16.34 24.25 7.26
N ASP A 211 -16.72 23.17 7.89
CA ASP A 211 -17.57 22.15 7.30
C ASP A 211 -19.07 22.53 7.34
N ALA A 212 -19.92 21.69 6.76
CA ALA A 212 -21.36 21.93 6.72
C ALA A 212 -22.00 21.94 8.14
N LEU A 213 -21.43 21.20 9.11
CA LEU A 213 -21.93 21.11 10.49
C LEU A 213 -21.58 22.35 11.28
N ALA A 214 -20.41 22.96 11.04
CA ALA A 214 -20.02 24.22 11.68
C ALA A 214 -20.87 25.43 11.23
N LYS A 215 -21.63 25.30 10.13
CA LYS A 215 -22.56 26.30 9.61
C LYS A 215 -23.95 26.30 10.28
N THR A 216 -24.07 25.71 11.49
CA THR A 216 -25.37 25.55 12.18
C THR A 216 -25.98 26.83 12.71
N LYS A 217 -25.25 27.96 12.79
CA LYS A 217 -25.81 29.28 13.15
C LYS A 217 -26.39 29.94 11.92
N ILE A 218 -27.64 30.40 12.03
CA ILE A 218 -28.29 31.20 10.99
C ILE A 218 -27.40 32.44 10.68
N GLY A 219 -27.03 32.63 9.40
CA GLY A 219 -26.15 33.70 8.95
C GLY A 219 -24.64 33.38 8.97
N ALA A 220 -24.20 32.23 9.42
CA ALA A 220 -22.78 31.83 9.45
C ALA A 220 -22.28 31.35 8.07
N TRP A 221 -22.29 32.24 7.07
CA TRP A 221 -21.83 31.92 5.71
C TRP A 221 -20.32 32.05 5.51
N GLU A 222 -19.66 32.85 6.34
CA GLU A 222 -18.25 33.23 6.20
C GLU A 222 -17.33 32.03 6.49
N TYR A 223 -16.44 31.72 5.56
CA TYR A 223 -15.39 30.69 5.66
C TYR A 223 -14.15 31.19 4.93
N ASP A 224 -13.02 30.54 5.19
CA ASP A 224 -11.74 30.78 4.51
C ASP A 224 -11.27 29.53 3.80
N ILE A 225 -10.44 29.67 2.78
CA ILE A 225 -9.72 28.60 2.07
C ILE A 225 -8.26 28.65 2.51
N ILE A 226 -7.89 27.75 3.39
CA ILE A 226 -6.54 27.67 3.99
C ILE A 226 -5.51 27.20 2.97
N GLY A 227 -5.94 26.41 1.98
CA GLY A 227 -5.11 25.94 0.88
C GLY A 227 -5.92 25.31 -0.24
N PRO A 228 -5.48 25.39 -1.52
CA PRO A 228 -6.22 24.88 -2.67
C PRO A 228 -6.02 23.38 -2.84
N TRP A 229 -6.58 22.59 -1.92
CA TRP A 229 -6.39 21.13 -1.87
C TRP A 229 -7.55 20.36 -2.52
N TYR A 230 -7.62 19.06 -2.24
CA TYR A 230 -8.49 18.11 -2.93
C TYR A 230 -9.96 18.18 -2.48
N LYS A 231 -10.84 17.56 -3.26
CA LYS A 231 -12.21 17.23 -2.89
C LYS A 231 -12.36 15.71 -2.95
N CYS A 232 -12.16 15.05 -1.81
CA CYS A 232 -12.18 13.59 -1.70
C CYS A 232 -12.77 13.09 -0.37
N ASN A 233 -13.58 13.92 0.29
CA ASN A 233 -14.29 13.49 1.49
C ASN A 233 -15.33 12.41 1.18
N MET A 234 -15.47 11.44 2.06
CA MET A 234 -16.50 10.40 1.97
C MET A 234 -17.90 11.03 2.10
N THR A 235 -18.84 10.57 1.29
CA THR A 235 -20.25 10.96 1.40
C THR A 235 -20.99 10.04 2.37
N ASP A 236 -22.13 10.51 2.92
CA ASP A 236 -22.96 9.69 3.83
C ASP A 236 -23.47 8.42 3.18
N ILE A 237 -23.73 8.43 1.87
CA ILE A 237 -24.12 7.24 1.10
C ILE A 237 -23.01 6.20 1.13
N MET A 238 -21.75 6.61 0.88
CA MET A 238 -20.59 5.73 0.94
C MET A 238 -20.36 5.22 2.36
N ALA A 239 -20.50 6.10 3.37
CA ALA A 239 -20.36 5.73 4.77
C ALA A 239 -21.41 4.69 5.20
N ALA A 240 -22.66 4.84 4.75
CA ALA A 240 -23.72 3.89 5.03
C ALA A 240 -23.44 2.49 4.42
N ILE A 241 -22.87 2.44 3.21
CA ILE A 241 -22.38 1.18 2.61
C ILE A 241 -21.28 0.59 3.49
N GLY A 242 -20.32 1.41 3.92
CA GLY A 242 -19.21 0.99 4.77
C GLY A 242 -19.69 0.37 6.10
N LEU A 243 -20.65 0.98 6.78
CA LEU A 243 -21.23 0.43 8.02
C LEU A 243 -21.78 -0.99 7.78
N ARG A 244 -22.50 -1.20 6.68
CA ARG A 244 -23.03 -2.53 6.33
C ARG A 244 -21.95 -3.52 5.92
N GLN A 245 -20.85 -3.06 5.32
CA GLN A 245 -19.70 -3.92 5.05
C GLN A 245 -19.01 -4.34 6.34
N LEU A 246 -18.87 -3.44 7.34
CA LEU A 246 -18.25 -3.76 8.64
C LEU A 246 -19.00 -4.85 9.37
N ASP A 247 -20.35 -4.82 9.38
CA ASP A 247 -21.18 -5.81 10.05
C ASP A 247 -20.88 -7.26 9.61
N ARG A 248 -20.41 -7.45 8.39
CA ARG A 248 -20.17 -8.77 7.79
C ARG A 248 -18.70 -9.03 7.45
N TYR A 249 -17.81 -8.08 7.72
CA TYR A 249 -16.44 -8.11 7.20
C TYR A 249 -15.63 -9.31 7.67
N LEU A 250 -15.73 -9.68 8.94
CA LEU A 250 -15.03 -10.85 9.47
C LEU A 250 -15.45 -12.15 8.77
N ALA A 251 -16.75 -12.32 8.48
CA ALA A 251 -17.23 -13.48 7.73
C ALA A 251 -16.69 -13.51 6.29
N LEU A 252 -16.55 -12.34 5.66
CA LEU A 252 -15.94 -12.24 4.33
C LEU A 252 -14.46 -12.65 4.35
N LEU A 253 -13.70 -12.28 5.37
CA LEU A 253 -12.30 -12.70 5.54
C LEU A 253 -12.19 -14.22 5.75
N VAL A 254 -13.06 -14.80 6.55
CA VAL A 254 -13.11 -16.27 6.78
C VAL A 254 -13.34 -16.98 5.44
N ARG A 255 -14.35 -16.57 4.66
CA ARG A 255 -14.63 -17.19 3.36
C ARG A 255 -13.45 -17.10 2.39
N ARG A 256 -12.76 -15.97 2.33
CA ARG A 256 -11.55 -15.81 1.52
C ARG A 256 -10.43 -16.75 1.95
N LYS A 257 -10.23 -16.93 3.25
CA LYS A 257 -9.27 -17.88 3.82
C LYS A 257 -9.58 -19.32 3.38
N GLU A 258 -10.85 -19.73 3.45
CA GLU A 258 -11.28 -21.07 3.01
C GLU A 258 -10.94 -21.34 1.53
N ILE A 259 -11.16 -20.34 0.67
CA ILE A 259 -10.82 -20.43 -0.75
C ILE A 259 -9.31 -20.57 -0.94
N ILE A 260 -8.51 -19.74 -0.25
CA ILE A 260 -7.04 -19.78 -0.30
C ILE A 260 -6.52 -21.16 0.07
N VAL A 261 -6.99 -21.75 1.18
CA VAL A 261 -6.57 -23.10 1.61
C VAL A 261 -6.81 -24.17 0.53
N LYS A 262 -7.86 -24.02 -0.28
CA LYS A 262 -8.13 -24.94 -1.40
C LYS A 262 -7.17 -24.69 -2.56
N TYR A 263 -6.89 -23.43 -2.88
CA TYR A 263 -5.91 -23.07 -3.91
C TYR A 263 -4.49 -23.49 -3.54
N ASP A 264 -4.09 -23.33 -2.26
CA ASP A 264 -2.77 -23.76 -1.76
C ASP A 264 -2.54 -25.24 -2.06
N LYS A 265 -3.50 -26.11 -1.70
CA LYS A 265 -3.43 -27.55 -1.99
C LYS A 265 -3.24 -27.86 -3.47
N THR A 266 -3.92 -27.08 -4.34
CA THR A 266 -3.82 -27.26 -5.79
C THR A 266 -2.44 -26.81 -6.29
N CYS A 267 -1.96 -25.68 -5.83
CA CYS A 267 -0.65 -25.15 -6.23
C CYS A 267 0.50 -26.03 -5.75
N ASP A 268 0.45 -26.51 -4.50
CA ASP A 268 1.43 -27.44 -3.94
C ASP A 268 1.51 -28.74 -4.75
N ALA A 269 0.34 -29.32 -5.09
CA ALA A 269 0.27 -30.53 -5.92
C ALA A 269 0.84 -30.35 -7.34
N LEU A 270 0.85 -29.11 -7.85
CA LEU A 270 1.38 -28.76 -9.19
C LEU A 270 2.82 -28.22 -9.14
N GLY A 271 3.43 -28.07 -7.97
CA GLY A 271 4.72 -27.42 -7.78
C GLY A 271 4.72 -25.95 -8.22
N ILE A 272 3.60 -25.27 -8.05
CA ILE A 272 3.42 -23.83 -8.35
C ILE A 272 3.67 -23.04 -7.08
N LYS A 273 4.55 -22.03 -7.14
CA LYS A 273 4.77 -21.12 -6.02
C LYS A 273 3.54 -20.22 -5.85
N HIS A 274 3.15 -19.98 -4.61
CA HIS A 274 2.05 -19.06 -4.28
C HIS A 274 2.36 -18.24 -3.04
N MET A 275 1.64 -17.14 -2.84
CA MET A 275 1.80 -16.33 -1.64
C MET A 275 1.28 -17.08 -0.41
N GLN A 276 2.04 -17.03 0.69
CA GLN A 276 1.68 -17.61 1.98
C GLN A 276 0.90 -16.59 2.81
N HIS A 277 -0.40 -16.72 2.84
CA HIS A 277 -1.29 -15.76 3.50
C HIS A 277 -1.38 -15.92 5.02
N HIS A 278 -1.01 -17.09 5.52
CA HIS A 278 -1.13 -17.44 6.94
C HIS A 278 0.15 -18.13 7.38
N VAL A 279 1.00 -17.36 8.04
CA VAL A 279 2.23 -17.83 8.68
C VAL A 279 2.21 -17.43 10.15
N GLU A 280 3.06 -18.07 10.96
CA GLU A 280 3.14 -17.74 12.39
C GLU A 280 3.36 -16.23 12.60
N GLY A 281 2.57 -15.63 13.46
CA GLY A 281 2.62 -14.21 13.79
C GLY A 281 2.02 -13.27 12.72
N MET A 282 1.41 -13.79 11.66
CA MET A 282 0.79 -12.96 10.62
C MET A 282 -0.50 -13.56 10.09
N ASP A 283 -1.54 -12.71 9.98
CA ASP A 283 -2.77 -13.01 9.27
C ASP A 283 -3.02 -11.98 8.17
N SER A 284 -3.16 -12.45 6.94
CA SER A 284 -3.48 -11.63 5.78
C SER A 284 -4.96 -11.25 5.73
N SER A 285 -5.28 -10.16 5.05
CA SER A 285 -6.68 -9.85 4.67
C SER A 285 -7.18 -10.72 3.50
N ASN A 286 -6.34 -11.56 2.91
CA ASN A 286 -6.72 -12.47 1.81
C ASN A 286 -7.26 -11.74 0.56
N HIS A 287 -6.61 -10.64 0.16
CA HIS A 287 -7.15 -9.79 -0.91
C HIS A 287 -6.91 -10.36 -2.31
N LEU A 288 -5.68 -10.74 -2.65
CA LEU A 288 -5.31 -11.32 -3.94
C LEU A 288 -4.66 -12.68 -3.73
N TYR A 289 -4.89 -13.61 -4.63
CA TYR A 289 -4.18 -14.89 -4.66
C TYR A 289 -3.24 -14.94 -5.86
N LEU A 290 -1.96 -14.71 -5.60
CA LEU A 290 -0.89 -14.66 -6.59
C LEU A 290 -0.15 -15.99 -6.64
N ILE A 291 -0.03 -16.55 -7.84
CA ILE A 291 0.75 -17.74 -8.11
C ILE A 291 1.88 -17.44 -9.10
N ARG A 292 2.97 -18.15 -8.98
CA ARG A 292 4.09 -18.12 -9.93
C ARG A 292 4.37 -19.51 -10.46
N VAL A 293 4.27 -19.68 -11.78
CA VAL A 293 4.53 -20.95 -12.44
C VAL A 293 6.03 -21.05 -12.75
N PRO A 294 6.81 -21.90 -12.03
CA PRO A 294 8.25 -21.91 -12.21
C PRO A 294 8.68 -22.33 -13.62
N GLY A 295 9.76 -21.75 -14.14
CA GLY A 295 10.40 -22.13 -15.40
C GLY A 295 9.77 -21.56 -16.67
N ILE A 296 8.63 -20.82 -16.58
CA ILE A 296 8.01 -20.18 -17.73
C ILE A 296 8.35 -18.68 -17.81
N LYS A 297 8.15 -18.09 -18.99
CA LYS A 297 8.26 -16.67 -19.27
C LYS A 297 6.89 -16.06 -19.60
N ALA A 298 6.86 -14.74 -19.79
CA ALA A 298 5.63 -13.97 -20.00
C ALA A 298 4.76 -14.51 -21.15
N GLU A 299 5.37 -14.99 -22.23
CA GLU A 299 4.64 -15.56 -23.37
C GLU A 299 3.88 -16.85 -22.98
N GLU A 300 4.54 -17.74 -22.27
CA GLU A 300 3.91 -18.99 -21.79
C GLU A 300 2.88 -18.70 -20.70
N ARG A 301 3.17 -17.77 -19.79
CA ARG A 301 2.21 -17.26 -18.81
C ARG A 301 0.96 -16.72 -19.48
N ASN A 302 1.10 -15.93 -20.54
CA ASN A 302 -0.03 -15.39 -21.29
C ASN A 302 -0.86 -16.50 -21.94
N LYS A 303 -0.22 -17.55 -22.50
CA LYS A 303 -0.91 -18.73 -23.01
C LYS A 303 -1.72 -19.44 -21.92
N ILE A 304 -1.20 -19.54 -20.69
CA ILE A 304 -1.97 -20.11 -19.58
C ILE A 304 -3.21 -19.23 -19.29
N ILE A 305 -3.05 -17.91 -19.26
CA ILE A 305 -4.16 -16.96 -19.05
C ILE A 305 -5.23 -17.11 -20.15
N GLU A 306 -4.82 -17.21 -21.42
CA GLU A 306 -5.73 -17.42 -22.54
C GLU A 306 -6.51 -18.75 -22.40
N LYS A 307 -5.80 -19.85 -22.08
CA LYS A 307 -6.45 -21.16 -21.86
C LYS A 307 -7.41 -21.18 -20.65
N MET A 308 -7.10 -20.41 -19.62
CA MET A 308 -8.03 -20.19 -18.49
C MET A 308 -9.26 -19.41 -18.95
N ALA A 309 -9.07 -18.34 -19.74
CA ALA A 309 -10.16 -17.54 -20.30
C ALA A 309 -11.07 -18.35 -21.24
N ASP A 310 -10.51 -19.23 -22.09
CA ASP A 310 -11.26 -20.15 -22.94
C ASP A 310 -12.19 -21.09 -22.14
N LYS A 311 -11.83 -21.34 -20.88
CA LYS A 311 -12.65 -22.10 -19.91
C LYS A 311 -13.56 -21.22 -19.06
N GLY A 312 -13.70 -19.92 -19.41
CA GLY A 312 -14.54 -18.98 -18.66
C GLY A 312 -13.95 -18.55 -17.30
N VAL A 313 -12.66 -18.80 -17.05
CA VAL A 313 -11.98 -18.40 -15.81
C VAL A 313 -11.14 -17.14 -16.06
N ALA A 314 -11.60 -16.02 -15.54
CA ALA A 314 -10.87 -14.74 -15.61
C ALA A 314 -9.69 -14.73 -14.64
N THR A 315 -8.49 -14.55 -15.16
CA THR A 315 -7.26 -14.38 -14.39
C THR A 315 -6.63 -13.01 -14.68
N ASN A 316 -5.69 -12.58 -13.86
CA ASN A 316 -5.03 -11.27 -14.01
C ASN A 316 -3.54 -11.35 -13.69
N VAL A 317 -2.85 -10.21 -13.76
CA VAL A 317 -1.45 -10.04 -13.37
C VAL A 317 -1.32 -8.81 -12.46
N HIS A 318 -1.13 -9.00 -11.18
CA HIS A 318 -0.92 -7.93 -10.20
C HIS A 318 0.52 -7.98 -9.65
N TYR A 319 1.47 -7.20 -10.21
CA TYR A 319 1.31 -6.16 -11.23
C TYR A 319 2.41 -6.27 -12.29
N LYS A 320 2.27 -5.50 -13.38
CA LYS A 320 3.40 -5.16 -14.21
C LYS A 320 4.23 -4.10 -13.46
N PRO A 321 5.55 -4.29 -13.27
CA PRO A 321 6.39 -3.34 -12.54
C PRO A 321 6.30 -1.91 -13.07
N LEU A 322 6.24 -0.93 -12.19
CA LEU A 322 6.08 0.49 -12.58
C LEU A 322 7.18 1.00 -13.51
N PRO A 323 8.46 0.62 -13.35
CA PRO A 323 9.51 1.01 -14.30
C PRO A 323 9.28 0.57 -15.75
N LEU A 324 8.38 -0.38 -15.99
CA LEU A 324 7.97 -0.80 -17.34
C LEU A 324 6.82 0.03 -17.92
N MET A 325 6.25 0.94 -17.13
CA MET A 325 5.13 1.78 -17.54
C MET A 325 5.63 3.09 -18.16
N THR A 326 4.94 3.57 -19.20
CA THR A 326 5.31 4.78 -19.94
C THR A 326 5.53 6.01 -19.03
N ALA A 327 4.68 6.18 -18.01
CA ALA A 327 4.74 7.32 -17.11
C ALA A 327 6.02 7.38 -16.26
N TYR A 328 6.67 6.24 -16.02
CA TYR A 328 7.83 6.14 -15.12
C TYR A 328 9.15 5.91 -15.87
N GLY A 329 9.12 5.49 -17.13
CA GLY A 329 10.20 5.49 -18.10
C GLY A 329 11.58 5.00 -17.64
N ALA A 330 11.65 4.29 -16.51
CA ALA A 330 12.89 3.82 -15.94
C ALA A 330 13.39 2.57 -16.68
N ASN A 331 14.68 2.32 -16.62
CA ASN A 331 15.28 1.14 -17.19
C ASN A 331 14.92 -0.10 -16.36
N CYS A 332 14.17 -1.04 -16.91
CA CYS A 332 13.77 -2.27 -16.22
C CYS A 332 14.97 -3.16 -15.85
N SER A 333 16.13 -3.04 -16.51
CA SER A 333 17.35 -3.75 -16.15
C SER A 333 17.89 -3.37 -14.76
N ALA A 334 17.47 -2.21 -14.24
CA ALA A 334 17.79 -1.80 -12.87
C ALA A 334 16.94 -2.52 -11.79
N TYR A 335 15.88 -3.22 -12.20
CA TYR A 335 14.95 -3.91 -11.30
C TYR A 335 14.72 -5.37 -11.74
N PRO A 336 15.79 -6.19 -11.77
CA PRO A 336 15.73 -7.53 -12.34
C PRO A 336 14.81 -8.48 -11.58
N ASN A 337 14.69 -8.34 -10.25
CA ASN A 337 13.85 -9.20 -9.44
C ASN A 337 12.36 -8.91 -9.68
N SER A 338 11.98 -7.62 -9.75
CA SER A 338 10.61 -7.21 -10.10
C SER A 338 10.22 -7.70 -11.49
N TYR A 339 11.14 -7.62 -12.45
CA TYR A 339 10.90 -8.10 -13.80
C TYR A 339 10.74 -9.62 -13.84
N ASP A 340 11.62 -10.37 -13.17
CA ASP A 340 11.55 -11.83 -13.13
C ASP A 340 10.29 -12.34 -12.43
N TYR A 341 9.91 -11.67 -11.32
CA TYR A 341 8.67 -11.99 -10.61
C TYR A 341 7.44 -11.83 -11.49
N TYR A 342 7.39 -10.77 -12.28
CA TYR A 342 6.30 -10.48 -13.23
C TYR A 342 6.20 -11.51 -14.37
N GLN A 343 7.32 -12.11 -14.82
CA GLN A 343 7.36 -12.97 -15.99
C GLN A 343 6.39 -14.18 -15.89
N ASN A 344 6.28 -14.77 -14.73
CA ASN A 344 5.55 -16.01 -14.51
C ASN A 344 4.39 -15.91 -13.51
N LEU A 345 3.96 -14.66 -13.21
CA LEU A 345 2.90 -14.38 -12.26
C LEU A 345 1.52 -14.49 -12.91
N ILE A 346 0.60 -15.13 -12.21
CA ILE A 346 -0.85 -15.14 -12.50
C ILE A 346 -1.59 -14.86 -11.20
N THR A 347 -2.65 -14.07 -11.27
CA THR A 347 -3.60 -13.87 -10.16
C THR A 347 -4.86 -14.67 -10.43
N LEU A 348 -5.18 -15.61 -9.55
CA LEU A 348 -6.42 -16.38 -9.62
C LEU A 348 -7.63 -15.57 -9.10
N PRO A 349 -8.83 -15.86 -9.57
CA PRO A 349 -10.04 -15.21 -9.04
C PRO A 349 -10.22 -15.54 -7.56
N LEU A 350 -10.46 -14.49 -6.76
CA LEU A 350 -10.68 -14.61 -5.33
C LEU A 350 -11.73 -13.60 -4.87
N HIS A 351 -12.95 -14.07 -4.67
CA HIS A 351 -14.05 -13.28 -4.11
C HIS A 351 -15.05 -14.19 -3.36
N THR A 352 -15.81 -13.61 -2.47
CA THR A 352 -16.66 -14.35 -1.53
C THR A 352 -17.92 -14.96 -2.15
N LEU A 353 -18.20 -14.68 -3.41
CA LEU A 353 -19.31 -15.29 -4.17
C LEU A 353 -18.90 -16.60 -4.86
N LEU A 354 -17.61 -16.95 -4.87
CA LEU A 354 -17.17 -18.25 -5.39
C LEU A 354 -17.72 -19.36 -4.49
N SER A 355 -18.47 -20.29 -5.07
CA SER A 355 -18.87 -21.52 -4.42
C SER A 355 -17.66 -22.47 -4.29
N ASP A 356 -17.82 -23.55 -3.57
CA ASP A 356 -16.76 -24.57 -3.46
C ASP A 356 -16.55 -25.28 -4.80
N GLU A 357 -17.61 -25.46 -5.57
CA GLU A 357 -17.58 -26.01 -6.93
C GLU A 357 -16.85 -25.07 -7.90
N ASP A 358 -17.06 -23.75 -7.80
CA ASP A 358 -16.33 -22.77 -8.61
C ASP A 358 -14.82 -22.81 -8.30
N VAL A 359 -14.44 -22.92 -7.03
CA VAL A 359 -13.04 -23.02 -6.60
C VAL A 359 -12.39 -24.29 -7.15
N GLU A 360 -13.08 -25.41 -7.11
CA GLU A 360 -12.61 -26.65 -7.71
C GLU A 360 -12.50 -26.53 -9.22
N TYR A 361 -13.49 -25.92 -9.89
CA TYR A 361 -13.45 -25.68 -11.33
C TYR A 361 -12.24 -24.83 -11.73
N VAL A 362 -11.94 -23.73 -11.01
CA VAL A 362 -10.75 -22.89 -11.25
C VAL A 362 -9.48 -23.74 -11.09
N SER A 363 -9.41 -24.59 -10.07
CA SER A 363 -8.27 -25.47 -9.78
C SER A 363 -8.03 -26.48 -10.90
N VAL A 364 -9.10 -27.10 -11.43
CA VAL A 364 -9.02 -28.02 -12.55
C VAL A 364 -8.61 -27.30 -13.84
N ALA A 365 -9.20 -26.14 -14.10
CA ALA A 365 -8.86 -25.31 -15.26
C ALA A 365 -7.38 -24.92 -15.27
N LEU A 366 -6.84 -24.49 -14.10
CA LEU A 366 -5.43 -24.17 -13.92
C LEU A 366 -4.54 -25.39 -14.22
N LYS A 367 -4.86 -26.56 -13.65
CA LYS A 367 -4.12 -27.80 -13.86
C LYS A 367 -4.02 -28.16 -15.34
N VAL A 368 -5.15 -28.08 -16.06
CA VAL A 368 -5.22 -28.36 -17.50
C VAL A 368 -4.38 -27.35 -18.29
N ALA A 369 -4.60 -26.04 -18.04
CA ALA A 369 -3.90 -24.98 -18.75
C ALA A 369 -2.36 -25.05 -18.57
N VAL A 370 -1.91 -25.29 -17.36
CA VAL A 370 -0.47 -25.44 -17.06
C VAL A 370 0.12 -26.69 -17.75
N LYS A 371 -0.59 -27.82 -17.71
CA LYS A 371 -0.14 -29.06 -18.38
C LYS A 371 -0.05 -28.87 -19.90
N GLU A 372 -1.01 -28.23 -20.51
CA GLU A 372 -1.04 -28.00 -21.97
C GLU A 372 0.05 -27.03 -22.46
N VAL A 373 0.55 -26.14 -21.60
CA VAL A 373 1.60 -25.18 -21.95
C VAL A 373 3.00 -25.74 -21.67
N ARG A 374 3.13 -26.56 -20.62
CA ARG A 374 4.43 -27.17 -20.27
C ARG A 374 4.74 -28.47 -21.01
N GLY A 375 3.75 -29.14 -21.60
CA GLY A 375 3.84 -30.44 -22.23
C GLY A 375 3.64 -31.56 -21.23
#